data_2820a81af83cb6719dff1d954aa2c3c8
#
_entry.id   2820a81af83cb6719dff1d954aa2c3c8
#
_cell.length_a   1.000
_cell.length_b   1.000
_cell.length_c   1.000
_cell.angle_alpha   90.00
_cell.angle_beta   90.00
_cell.angle_gamma   90.00
#
_symmetry.space_group_name_H-M   'P 1'
#
loop_
_entity.id
_entity.type
_entity.pdbx_description
1 polymer ?
#
loop_
_entity_poly.entity_id
_entity_poly.type
_entity_poly.pdbx_seq_one_letter_code
_entity_poly.pdbx_strand_id
1 'polypeptide(L)'
;MSYGRYLRELLAPLRLYDLEAPFNGGELNVQGGALDGVDTWLAELRRESTLAEAESWGLERIIALLARRPVADTPTGMRKALAALMRIGGDSFTLEAINATISGCGVHAHVEEKEIPGEVAVSFPDIPGIPKGFKEIREIIEDILPAHLGIEYVFWYITWEELERKISCW
;
A
#
# COMPACT_ATOMS: atom_id res chain seq x y z
N MET A 1 0.97 16.65 24.92
CA MET A 1 0.72 17.66 26.00
C MET A 1 -0.76 17.95 25.98
N SER A 2 -1.49 17.92 27.11
CA SER A 2 -2.95 18.19 27.07
C SER A 2 -3.21 19.70 26.96
N TYR A 3 -4.10 20.09 26.06
CA TYR A 3 -4.49 21.49 25.87
C TYR A 3 -5.12 22.07 27.11
N GLY A 4 -5.83 21.30 27.95
CA GLY A 4 -6.33 21.74 29.19
C GLY A 4 -5.24 22.25 30.17
N ARG A 5 -4.08 21.61 30.20
CA ARG A 5 -2.92 22.06 30.94
C ARG A 5 -2.30 23.31 30.29
N TYR A 6 -2.14 23.29 28.97
CA TYR A 6 -1.60 24.41 28.22
C TYR A 6 -2.43 25.69 28.42
N LEU A 7 -3.75 25.61 28.37
CA LEU A 7 -4.66 26.74 28.61
C LEU A 7 -4.48 27.31 30.02
N ARG A 8 -4.32 26.46 31.05
CA ARG A 8 -4.05 26.92 32.42
C ARG A 8 -2.70 27.63 32.51
N GLU A 9 -1.66 27.06 31.94
CA GLU A 9 -0.33 27.67 31.92
C GLU A 9 -0.33 29.03 31.20
N LEU A 10 -1.12 29.16 30.11
CA LEU A 10 -1.28 30.42 29.38
C LEU A 10 -2.00 31.48 30.15
N LEU A 11 -3.04 31.13 30.95
CA LEU A 11 -3.87 32.06 31.68
C LEU A 11 -3.31 32.38 33.07
N ALA A 12 -2.52 31.50 33.67
CA ALA A 12 -1.98 31.65 35.02
C ALA A 12 -1.24 32.99 35.27
N PRO A 13 -0.41 33.52 34.33
CA PRO A 13 0.29 34.78 34.55
C PRO A 13 -0.63 36.00 34.67
N LEU A 14 -1.83 35.93 34.13
CA LEU A 14 -2.79 37.04 34.18
C LEU A 14 -3.36 37.29 35.56
N ARG A 15 -3.39 36.27 36.42
CA ARG A 15 -3.88 36.33 37.82
C ARG A 15 -5.29 36.95 38.00
N LEU A 16 -6.12 36.83 36.95
CA LEU A 16 -7.47 37.41 36.91
C LEU A 16 -8.53 36.41 37.37
N TYR A 17 -8.26 35.12 37.25
CA TYR A 17 -9.23 34.06 37.52
C TYR A 17 -8.62 32.98 38.41
N ASP A 18 -9.46 32.41 39.26
CA ASP A 18 -9.14 31.12 39.88
C ASP A 18 -9.39 29.99 38.88
N LEU A 19 -8.31 29.47 38.34
CA LEU A 19 -8.33 28.45 37.26
C LEU A 19 -8.73 27.05 37.76
N GLU A 20 -8.72 26.85 39.09
CA GLU A 20 -9.15 25.60 39.74
C GLU A 20 -10.58 25.66 40.24
N ALA A 21 -11.20 26.84 40.25
CA ALA A 21 -12.61 26.99 40.65
C ALA A 21 -13.49 26.07 39.77
N PRO A 22 -14.54 25.45 40.32
CA PRO A 22 -15.35 24.43 39.65
C PRO A 22 -15.86 24.87 38.28
N PHE A 23 -16.24 26.11 38.11
CA PHE A 23 -16.73 26.64 36.85
C PHE A 23 -15.59 26.87 35.85
N ASN A 24 -14.58 27.66 36.21
CA ASN A 24 -13.44 27.98 35.31
C ASN A 24 -12.63 26.74 34.99
N GLY A 25 -12.33 25.90 35.95
CA GLY A 25 -11.63 24.64 35.77
C GLY A 25 -12.41 23.66 34.90
N GLY A 26 -13.74 23.60 35.06
CA GLY A 26 -14.64 22.80 34.26
C GLY A 26 -14.63 23.25 32.79
N GLU A 27 -14.75 24.57 32.54
CA GLU A 27 -14.68 25.13 31.18
C GLU A 27 -13.35 24.83 30.50
N LEU A 28 -12.23 25.05 31.18
CA LEU A 28 -10.89 24.76 30.64
C LEU A 28 -10.69 23.27 30.34
N ASN A 29 -11.28 22.38 31.13
CA ASN A 29 -11.23 20.95 30.84
C ASN A 29 -12.01 20.60 29.57
N VAL A 30 -13.22 21.15 29.41
CA VAL A 30 -14.04 20.90 28.22
C VAL A 30 -13.38 21.46 26.96
N GLN A 31 -12.91 22.70 27.00
CA GLN A 31 -12.21 23.34 25.89
C GLN A 31 -10.91 22.60 25.56
N GLY A 32 -10.12 22.26 26.58
CA GLY A 32 -8.89 21.48 26.41
C GLY A 32 -9.13 20.12 25.79
N GLY A 33 -10.17 19.39 26.25
CA GLY A 33 -10.55 18.11 25.67
C GLY A 33 -11.02 18.22 24.23
N ALA A 34 -11.76 19.27 23.88
CA ALA A 34 -12.15 19.51 22.49
C ALA A 34 -10.92 19.77 21.58
N LEU A 35 -9.96 20.57 22.06
CA LEU A 35 -8.71 20.85 21.34
C LEU A 35 -7.81 19.59 21.20
N ASP A 36 -7.72 18.77 22.26
CA ASP A 36 -7.01 17.49 22.21
C ASP A 36 -7.63 16.56 21.16
N GLY A 37 -8.97 16.57 21.04
CA GLY A 37 -9.68 15.84 19.99
C GLY A 37 -9.36 16.33 18.57
N VAL A 38 -9.34 17.64 18.38
CA VAL A 38 -8.97 18.26 17.08
C VAL A 38 -7.52 17.93 16.72
N ASP A 39 -6.59 18.00 17.67
CA ASP A 39 -5.19 17.70 17.44
C ASP A 39 -4.99 16.23 17.03
N THR A 40 -5.70 15.33 17.70
CA THR A 40 -5.71 13.90 17.34
C THR A 40 -6.22 13.69 15.91
N TRP A 41 -7.31 14.35 15.56
CA TRP A 41 -7.87 14.27 14.21
C TRP A 41 -6.95 14.85 13.14
N LEU A 42 -6.28 15.96 13.42
CA LEU A 42 -5.29 16.57 12.53
C LEU A 42 -4.06 15.65 12.35
N ALA A 43 -3.62 14.96 13.39
CA ALA A 43 -2.56 13.98 13.32
C ALA A 43 -2.94 12.80 12.42
N GLU A 44 -4.17 12.29 12.55
CA GLU A 44 -4.71 11.26 11.66
C GLU A 44 -4.79 11.75 10.21
N LEU A 45 -5.34 12.93 9.99
CA LEU A 45 -5.44 13.53 8.65
C LEU A 45 -4.06 13.66 8.01
N ARG A 46 -3.06 14.12 8.76
CA ARG A 46 -1.68 14.24 8.27
C ARG A 46 -1.10 12.89 7.86
N ARG A 47 -1.28 11.86 8.69
CA ARG A 47 -0.84 10.50 8.39
C ARG A 47 -1.52 9.96 7.13
N GLU A 48 -2.85 10.06 7.06
CA GLU A 48 -3.64 9.51 5.97
C GLU A 48 -3.54 10.32 4.65
N SER A 49 -3.02 11.56 4.70
CA SER A 49 -2.87 12.40 3.51
C SER A 49 -1.68 12.03 2.62
N THR A 50 -0.77 11.19 3.10
CA THR A 50 0.43 10.78 2.36
C THR A 50 0.47 9.29 2.12
N LEU A 51 0.85 8.87 0.90
CA LEU A 51 0.99 7.44 0.58
C LEU A 51 2.01 6.75 1.49
N ALA A 52 3.04 7.46 1.95
CA ALA A 52 4.11 6.89 2.77
C ALA A 52 3.60 6.39 4.14
N GLU A 53 2.61 7.06 4.72
CA GLU A 53 2.14 6.84 6.08
C GLU A 53 0.70 6.35 6.18
N ALA A 54 -0.10 6.49 5.11
CA ALA A 54 -1.50 6.09 5.09
C ALA A 54 -1.71 4.61 5.42
N GLU A 55 -2.67 4.30 6.25
CA GLU A 55 -2.97 2.93 6.72
C GLU A 55 -4.44 2.52 6.54
N SER A 56 -5.34 3.47 6.39
CA SER A 56 -6.77 3.22 6.33
C SER A 56 -7.47 3.96 5.18
N TRP A 57 -8.31 4.94 5.49
CA TRP A 57 -9.10 5.64 4.49
C TRP A 57 -8.27 6.42 3.46
N GLY A 58 -7.06 6.85 3.81
CA GLY A 58 -6.13 7.49 2.88
C GLY A 58 -5.72 6.56 1.74
N LEU A 59 -5.36 5.30 2.07
CA LEU A 59 -5.09 4.27 1.07
C LEU A 59 -6.30 3.97 0.20
N GLU A 60 -7.49 3.81 0.80
CA GLU A 60 -8.71 3.52 0.05
C GLU A 60 -9.06 4.64 -0.95
N ARG A 61 -8.79 5.90 -0.59
CA ARG A 61 -8.97 7.03 -1.52
C ARG A 61 -8.01 6.99 -2.69
N ILE A 62 -6.76 6.60 -2.47
CA ILE A 62 -5.77 6.46 -3.56
C ILE A 62 -6.16 5.26 -4.44
N ILE A 63 -6.55 4.13 -3.85
CA ILE A 63 -7.02 2.94 -4.57
C ILE A 63 -8.22 3.28 -5.45
N ALA A 64 -9.14 4.11 -4.97
CA ALA A 64 -10.31 4.51 -5.75
C ALA A 64 -9.99 5.32 -7.02
N LEU A 65 -8.78 5.85 -7.15
CA LEU A 65 -8.30 6.52 -8.37
C LEU A 65 -7.75 5.54 -9.40
N LEU A 66 -7.49 4.30 -9.01
CA LEU A 66 -6.98 3.26 -9.90
C LEU A 66 -8.14 2.54 -10.59
N ALA A 67 -7.91 2.07 -11.81
CA ALA A 67 -8.87 1.22 -12.53
C ALA A 67 -9.13 -0.10 -11.80
N ARG A 68 -8.14 -0.60 -11.05
CA ARG A 68 -8.18 -1.88 -10.32
C ARG A 68 -7.45 -1.79 -8.98
N ARG A 69 -7.92 -2.60 -8.01
CA ARG A 69 -7.29 -2.73 -6.70
C ARG A 69 -6.04 -3.62 -6.82
N PRO A 70 -4.87 -3.20 -6.31
CA PRO A 70 -3.71 -4.06 -6.20
C PRO A 70 -3.95 -5.27 -5.28
N VAL A 71 -3.25 -6.38 -5.54
CA VAL A 71 -3.31 -7.59 -4.71
C VAL A 71 -2.33 -7.43 -3.56
N ALA A 72 -2.80 -6.93 -2.43
CA ALA A 72 -2.01 -6.82 -1.21
C ALA A 72 -2.92 -6.90 0.02
N ASP A 73 -2.54 -7.76 0.99
CA ASP A 73 -3.34 -8.03 2.19
C ASP A 73 -2.98 -7.13 3.38
N THR A 74 -1.86 -6.42 3.29
CA THR A 74 -1.37 -5.57 4.37
C THR A 74 -1.26 -4.10 3.93
N PRO A 75 -1.46 -3.12 4.85
CA PRO A 75 -1.28 -1.70 4.52
C PRO A 75 0.11 -1.38 3.96
N THR A 76 1.15 -2.04 4.48
CA THR A 76 2.52 -1.88 3.99
C THR A 76 2.70 -2.44 2.58
N GLY A 77 2.13 -3.61 2.29
CA GLY A 77 2.09 -4.19 0.94
C GLY A 77 1.33 -3.30 -0.02
N MET A 78 0.18 -2.78 0.40
CA MET A 78 -0.64 -1.87 -0.39
C MET A 78 0.11 -0.57 -0.73
N ARG A 79 0.80 0.05 0.25
CA ARG A 79 1.65 1.23 -0.01
C ARG A 79 2.73 0.96 -1.05
N LYS A 80 3.40 -0.19 -0.96
CA LYS A 80 4.43 -0.58 -1.94
C LYS A 80 3.85 -0.78 -3.34
N ALA A 81 2.72 -1.47 -3.43
CA ALA A 81 2.03 -1.71 -4.69
C ALA A 81 1.56 -0.41 -5.35
N LEU A 82 0.96 0.50 -4.58
CA LEU A 82 0.54 1.81 -5.07
C LEU A 82 1.73 2.66 -5.52
N ALA A 83 2.83 2.67 -4.74
CA ALA A 83 4.04 3.38 -5.11
C ALA A 83 4.68 2.82 -6.38
N ALA A 84 4.63 1.49 -6.59
CA ALA A 84 5.12 0.85 -7.80
C ALA A 84 4.28 1.27 -9.02
N LEU A 85 2.94 1.20 -8.91
CA LEU A 85 2.03 1.63 -9.98
C LEU A 85 2.18 3.12 -10.34
N MET A 86 2.36 3.99 -9.34
CA MET A 86 2.55 5.42 -9.57
C MET A 86 3.91 5.78 -10.22
N ARG A 87 4.87 4.88 -10.21
CA ARG A 87 6.16 5.05 -10.91
C ARG A 87 6.10 4.75 -12.40
N ILE A 88 5.03 4.10 -12.85
CA ILE A 88 4.86 3.81 -14.28
C ILE A 88 4.62 5.14 -15.00
N GLY A 89 5.64 5.61 -15.70
CA GLY A 89 5.57 6.79 -16.56
C GLY A 89 6.00 6.41 -17.98
N GLY A 90 5.73 7.25 -18.95
CA GLY A 90 6.03 6.98 -20.37
C GLY A 90 7.49 6.60 -20.69
N ASP A 91 8.42 6.92 -19.79
CA ASP A 91 9.85 6.66 -19.95
C ASP A 91 10.33 5.39 -19.21
N SER A 92 9.43 4.67 -18.54
CA SER A 92 9.79 3.58 -17.60
C SER A 92 9.47 2.17 -18.10
N PHE A 93 9.28 1.98 -19.40
CA PHE A 93 8.99 0.66 -19.99
C PHE A 93 10.26 -0.17 -20.26
N THR A 94 11.19 -0.18 -19.32
CA THR A 94 12.29 -1.15 -19.34
C THR A 94 11.84 -2.45 -18.70
N LEU A 95 12.40 -3.58 -19.12
CA LEU A 95 12.10 -4.91 -18.57
C LEU A 95 12.29 -4.95 -17.04
N GLU A 96 13.36 -4.29 -16.55
CA GLU A 96 13.64 -4.17 -15.12
C GLU A 96 12.56 -3.39 -14.38
N ALA A 97 12.10 -2.24 -14.91
CA ALA A 97 11.04 -1.44 -14.32
C ALA A 97 9.70 -2.19 -14.30
N ILE A 98 9.38 -2.91 -15.37
CA ILE A 98 8.18 -3.76 -15.46
C ILE A 98 8.22 -4.84 -14.38
N ASN A 99 9.31 -5.60 -14.27
CA ASN A 99 9.48 -6.64 -13.26
C ASN A 99 9.42 -6.09 -11.82
N ALA A 100 10.05 -4.95 -11.58
CA ALA A 100 9.99 -4.27 -10.29
C ALA A 100 8.56 -3.84 -9.93
N THR A 101 7.78 -3.38 -10.91
CA THR A 101 6.40 -2.97 -10.72
C THR A 101 5.49 -4.17 -10.43
N ILE A 102 5.61 -5.25 -11.21
CA ILE A 102 4.85 -6.50 -11.01
C ILE A 102 5.11 -7.06 -9.61
N SER A 103 6.39 -7.15 -9.22
CA SER A 103 6.79 -7.59 -7.89
C SER A 103 6.28 -6.64 -6.80
N GLY A 104 6.34 -5.33 -7.03
CA GLY A 104 5.80 -4.30 -6.14
C GLY A 104 4.29 -4.42 -5.92
N CYS A 105 3.54 -4.87 -6.92
CA CYS A 105 2.10 -5.15 -6.81
C CYS A 105 1.78 -6.45 -6.04
N GLY A 106 2.78 -7.15 -5.53
CA GLY A 106 2.61 -8.42 -4.81
C GLY A 106 2.41 -9.63 -5.73
N VAL A 107 2.64 -9.47 -7.03
CA VAL A 107 2.56 -10.55 -8.01
C VAL A 107 3.94 -11.19 -8.17
N HIS A 108 4.04 -12.48 -7.85
CA HIS A 108 5.26 -13.27 -8.04
C HIS A 108 5.34 -13.78 -9.47
N ALA A 109 5.57 -12.88 -10.42
CA ALA A 109 5.76 -13.19 -11.82
C ALA A 109 7.03 -12.51 -12.34
N HIS A 110 7.63 -13.10 -13.36
CA HIS A 110 8.81 -12.59 -14.04
C HIS A 110 8.55 -12.49 -15.55
N VAL A 111 8.86 -11.34 -16.11
CA VAL A 111 8.69 -11.04 -17.54
C VAL A 111 10.04 -11.05 -18.21
N GLU A 112 10.14 -11.76 -19.34
CA GLU A 112 11.32 -11.83 -20.19
C GLU A 112 10.94 -11.53 -21.64
N GLU A 113 11.87 -10.92 -22.38
CA GLU A 113 11.70 -10.73 -23.83
C GLU A 113 11.95 -12.06 -24.55
N LYS A 114 11.13 -12.33 -25.55
CA LYS A 114 11.33 -13.48 -26.45
C LYS A 114 12.23 -13.10 -27.62
N GLU A 115 12.72 -14.13 -28.32
CA GLU A 115 13.50 -13.93 -29.56
C GLU A 115 12.66 -13.25 -30.67
N ILE A 116 11.33 -13.33 -30.56
CA ILE A 116 10.41 -12.71 -31.53
C ILE A 116 10.17 -11.28 -31.07
N PRO A 117 10.53 -10.24 -31.83
CA PRO A 117 10.31 -8.86 -31.48
C PRO A 117 8.83 -8.57 -31.22
N GLY A 118 8.54 -7.90 -30.11
CA GLY A 118 7.18 -7.55 -29.70
C GLY A 118 6.45 -8.63 -28.91
N GLU A 119 7.11 -9.72 -28.55
CA GLU A 119 6.57 -10.76 -27.67
C GLU A 119 7.35 -10.84 -26.35
N VAL A 120 6.61 -11.04 -25.26
CA VAL A 120 7.16 -11.27 -23.92
C VAL A 120 6.60 -12.56 -23.33
N ALA A 121 7.44 -13.25 -22.56
CA ALA A 121 7.05 -14.41 -21.77
C ALA A 121 6.87 -13.99 -20.30
N VAL A 122 5.76 -14.41 -19.70
CA VAL A 122 5.48 -14.19 -18.28
C VAL A 122 5.50 -15.53 -17.57
N SER A 123 6.46 -15.72 -16.68
CA SER A 123 6.66 -16.94 -15.91
C SER A 123 6.34 -16.72 -14.42
N PHE A 124 6.02 -17.81 -13.72
CA PHE A 124 5.72 -17.82 -12.27
C PHE A 124 6.70 -18.77 -11.56
N PRO A 125 7.95 -18.31 -11.29
CA PRO A 125 9.02 -19.19 -10.82
C PRO A 125 8.73 -19.88 -9.47
N ASP A 126 8.00 -19.22 -8.59
CA ASP A 126 7.75 -19.71 -7.23
C ASP A 126 6.49 -20.59 -7.10
N ILE A 127 5.65 -20.64 -8.14
CA ILE A 127 4.34 -21.29 -8.08
C ILE A 127 4.25 -22.36 -9.18
N PRO A 128 4.24 -23.66 -8.82
CA PRO A 128 4.01 -24.70 -9.80
C PRO A 128 2.56 -24.70 -10.29
N GLY A 129 2.37 -24.76 -11.60
CA GLY A 129 1.06 -24.71 -12.24
C GLY A 129 0.47 -23.31 -12.35
N ILE A 130 -0.84 -23.25 -12.44
CA ILE A 130 -1.57 -21.98 -12.58
C ILE A 130 -1.76 -21.34 -11.18
N PRO A 131 -1.31 -20.08 -10.97
CA PRO A 131 -1.50 -19.38 -9.71
C PRO A 131 -2.98 -19.25 -9.33
N LYS A 132 -3.27 -19.29 -8.02
CA LYS A 132 -4.62 -18.99 -7.52
C LYS A 132 -4.96 -17.52 -7.85
N GLY A 133 -6.17 -17.27 -8.34
CA GLY A 133 -6.56 -15.92 -8.76
C GLY A 133 -5.84 -15.46 -10.04
N PHE A 134 -5.45 -16.40 -10.91
CA PHE A 134 -4.71 -16.09 -12.16
C PHE A 134 -5.42 -15.04 -13.03
N LYS A 135 -6.75 -15.01 -13.01
CA LYS A 135 -7.51 -14.03 -13.78
C LYS A 135 -7.19 -12.59 -13.33
N GLU A 136 -7.19 -12.35 -12.03
CA GLU A 136 -6.89 -11.05 -11.43
C GLU A 136 -5.42 -10.68 -11.62
N ILE A 137 -4.52 -11.66 -11.45
CA ILE A 137 -3.07 -11.50 -11.68
C ILE A 137 -2.81 -11.13 -13.16
N ARG A 138 -3.42 -11.83 -14.08
CA ARG A 138 -3.33 -11.58 -15.51
C ARG A 138 -3.78 -10.16 -15.86
N GLU A 139 -4.91 -9.74 -15.33
CA GLU A 139 -5.44 -8.40 -15.56
C GLU A 139 -4.50 -7.30 -15.05
N ILE A 140 -3.81 -7.51 -13.92
CA ILE A 140 -2.79 -6.59 -13.39
C ILE A 140 -1.57 -6.55 -14.32
N ILE A 141 -1.10 -7.70 -14.78
CA ILE A 141 0.05 -7.79 -15.67
C ILE A 141 -0.25 -7.11 -17.01
N GLU A 142 -1.43 -7.35 -17.58
CA GLU A 142 -1.87 -6.74 -18.84
C GLU A 142 -2.03 -5.20 -18.72
N ASP A 143 -2.35 -4.67 -17.54
CA ASP A 143 -2.41 -3.22 -17.30
C ASP A 143 -1.01 -2.59 -17.18
N ILE A 144 -0.01 -3.36 -16.74
CA ILE A 144 1.38 -2.89 -16.57
C ILE A 144 2.13 -2.96 -17.90
N LEU A 145 1.89 -3.99 -18.69
CA LEU A 145 2.60 -4.20 -19.96
C LEU A 145 2.07 -3.28 -21.06
N PRO A 146 2.95 -2.79 -21.93
CA PRO A 146 2.55 -2.04 -23.12
C PRO A 146 1.56 -2.81 -23.98
N ALA A 147 0.45 -2.20 -24.39
CA ALA A 147 -0.65 -2.84 -25.12
C ALA A 147 -0.27 -3.43 -26.49
N HIS A 148 0.90 -3.07 -27.03
CA HIS A 148 1.37 -3.57 -28.32
C HIS A 148 2.18 -4.88 -28.21
N LEU A 149 2.50 -5.34 -26.98
CA LEU A 149 3.25 -6.56 -26.76
C LEU A 149 2.34 -7.79 -26.77
N GLY A 150 2.77 -8.83 -27.49
CA GLY A 150 2.18 -10.17 -27.36
C GLY A 150 2.64 -10.83 -26.06
N ILE A 151 1.70 -11.32 -25.26
CA ILE A 151 2.00 -11.89 -23.93
C ILE A 151 1.78 -13.41 -24.00
N GLU A 152 2.81 -14.18 -23.67
CA GLU A 152 2.73 -15.62 -23.47
C GLU A 152 2.90 -15.95 -22.00
N TYR A 153 1.95 -16.68 -21.41
CA TYR A 153 2.03 -17.13 -20.02
C TYR A 153 2.64 -18.53 -19.95
N VAL A 154 3.79 -18.64 -19.28
CA VAL A 154 4.55 -19.89 -19.17
C VAL A 154 4.37 -20.45 -17.76
N PHE A 155 3.80 -21.66 -17.67
CA PHE A 155 3.60 -22.37 -16.42
C PHE A 155 4.53 -23.57 -16.34
N TRP A 156 5.18 -23.77 -15.21
CA TRP A 156 5.98 -24.97 -14.95
C TRP A 156 5.23 -25.88 -13.98
N TYR A 157 5.49 -27.17 -14.09
CA TYR A 157 4.86 -28.17 -13.23
C TYR A 157 5.93 -29.00 -12.55
N ILE A 158 5.69 -29.40 -11.31
CA ILE A 158 6.57 -30.32 -10.57
C ILE A 158 6.51 -31.67 -11.29
N THR A 159 7.67 -32.23 -11.62
CA THR A 159 7.78 -33.58 -12.20
C THR A 159 7.50 -34.65 -11.13
N TRP A 160 7.09 -35.85 -11.55
CA TRP A 160 6.88 -36.96 -10.62
C TRP A 160 8.13 -37.33 -9.82
N GLU A 161 9.31 -37.25 -10.42
CA GLU A 161 10.59 -37.49 -9.75
C GLU A 161 10.89 -36.46 -8.65
N GLU A 162 10.55 -35.19 -8.86
CA GLU A 162 10.71 -34.15 -7.85
C GLU A 162 9.71 -34.31 -6.72
N LEU A 163 8.48 -34.74 -7.02
CA LEU A 163 7.45 -35.03 -6.03
C LEU A 163 7.85 -36.21 -5.15
N GLU A 164 8.31 -37.32 -5.72
CA GLU A 164 8.81 -38.49 -5.00
C GLU A 164 10.00 -38.15 -4.11
N ARG A 165 10.92 -37.31 -4.57
CA ARG A 165 12.06 -36.83 -3.78
C ARG A 165 11.62 -36.01 -2.56
N LYS A 166 10.59 -35.19 -2.70
CA LYS A 166 10.02 -34.41 -1.59
C LYS A 166 9.27 -35.27 -0.58
N ILE A 167 8.57 -36.31 -1.04
CA ILE A 167 7.81 -37.21 -0.17
C ILE A 167 8.74 -38.20 0.58
N SER A 168 9.82 -38.68 -0.05
CA SER A 168 10.77 -39.59 0.57
C SER A 168 11.70 -38.97 1.62
N CYS A 169 11.62 -37.68 1.81
CA CYS A 169 12.32 -36.94 2.88
C CYS A 169 11.47 -36.75 4.15
N TRP A 170 10.31 -37.37 4.25
CA TRP A 170 9.46 -37.46 5.45
C TRP A 170 9.49 -38.89 5.98
#